data_395ec73c027248f1100d6bcdcaa8c64f
#
_entry.id   395ec73c027248f1100d6bcdcaa8c64f
#
_cell.length_a   1.000
_cell.length_b   1.000
_cell.length_c   1.000
_cell.angle_alpha   90.00
_cell.angle_beta   90.00
_cell.angle_gamma   90.00
#
_symmetry.space_group_name_H-M   'P 1'
#
loop_
_entity.id
_entity.type
_entity.pdbx_description
1 polymer ?
#
loop_
_entity_poly.entity_id
_entity_poly.type
_entity_poly.pdbx_seq_one_letter_code
_entity_poly.pdbx_strand_id
1 'polypeptide(L)'
;MKTKKPNPFSGKAATTVIDLSDKTGLKTAVRYHDTNVVEFTPNSVTLNSGGWRTPTTKRRMNEVSDHYGLNFHVYQEDHEWWVVLHTAQYVSKTMPFSEGMKFPRI
;
A
#
# COMPACT_ATOMS: atom_id res chain seq x y z
N MET A 1 -18.97 -24.03 -7.40
CA MET A 1 -17.53 -24.09 -7.14
C MET A 1 -17.00 -22.72 -6.81
N LYS A 2 -16.29 -22.64 -5.72
CA LYS A 2 -15.77 -21.35 -5.26
C LYS A 2 -14.53 -20.97 -6.05
N THR A 3 -14.60 -19.90 -6.81
CA THR A 3 -13.44 -19.41 -7.55
C THR A 3 -12.53 -18.63 -6.62
N LYS A 4 -11.30 -19.06 -6.54
CA LYS A 4 -10.30 -18.32 -5.77
C LYS A 4 -9.99 -17.03 -6.49
N LYS A 5 -10.06 -15.90 -5.78
CA LYS A 5 -9.66 -14.62 -6.36
C LYS A 5 -8.19 -14.70 -6.77
N PRO A 6 -7.85 -14.29 -8.00
CA PRO A 6 -6.45 -14.29 -8.38
C PRO A 6 -5.65 -13.31 -7.53
N ASN A 7 -4.45 -13.72 -7.15
CA ASN A 7 -3.50 -12.82 -6.50
C ASN A 7 -2.91 -11.92 -7.58
N PRO A 8 -3.17 -10.60 -7.57
CA PRO A 8 -2.67 -9.70 -8.61
C PRO A 8 -1.13 -9.57 -8.59
N PHE A 9 -0.50 -10.06 -7.52
CA PHE A 9 0.95 -10.04 -7.38
C PHE A 9 1.55 -11.44 -7.53
N SER A 10 0.78 -12.38 -8.08
CA SER A 10 1.27 -13.71 -8.41
C SER A 10 2.48 -13.60 -9.33
N GLY A 11 3.56 -14.34 -9.02
CA GLY A 11 4.82 -14.22 -9.73
C GLY A 11 5.74 -13.14 -9.20
N LYS A 12 5.28 -12.27 -8.32
CA LYS A 12 6.14 -11.32 -7.60
C LYS A 12 6.70 -12.00 -6.37
N ALA A 13 8.02 -11.90 -6.18
CA ALA A 13 8.68 -12.59 -5.09
C ALA A 13 8.13 -12.17 -3.73
N ALA A 14 7.83 -13.16 -2.88
CA ALA A 14 7.45 -12.98 -1.48
C ALA A 14 6.25 -12.02 -1.25
N THR A 15 5.35 -11.89 -2.23
CA THR A 15 4.24 -10.94 -2.17
C THR A 15 2.91 -11.70 -2.14
N THR A 16 2.10 -11.44 -1.10
CA THR A 16 0.79 -12.07 -0.92
C THR A 16 -0.26 -11.05 -0.51
N VAL A 17 -1.52 -11.33 -0.87
CA VAL A 17 -2.66 -10.53 -0.44
C VAL A 17 -3.37 -11.27 0.70
N ILE A 18 -3.68 -10.54 1.76
CA ILE A 18 -4.26 -11.09 2.98
C ILE A 18 -5.56 -10.34 3.28
N ASP A 19 -6.62 -11.10 3.56
CA ASP A 19 -7.88 -10.52 4.03
C ASP A 19 -7.85 -10.44 5.55
N LEU A 20 -7.87 -9.21 6.08
CA LEU A 20 -7.90 -8.93 7.51
C LEU A 20 -9.27 -8.45 7.96
N SER A 21 -10.30 -8.61 7.14
CA SER A 21 -11.64 -8.15 7.46
C SER A 21 -12.19 -8.87 8.68
N ASP A 22 -12.95 -8.13 9.49
CA ASP A 22 -13.57 -8.64 10.70
C ASP A 22 -14.93 -7.99 10.94
N LYS A 23 -15.44 -8.10 12.17
CA LYS A 23 -16.75 -7.51 12.52
C LYS A 23 -16.78 -5.99 12.41
N THR A 24 -15.62 -5.33 12.47
CA THR A 24 -15.55 -3.87 12.39
C THR A 24 -15.51 -3.36 10.97
N GLY A 25 -15.25 -4.22 9.99
CA GLY A 25 -15.29 -3.84 8.59
C GLY A 25 -14.31 -4.56 7.71
N LEU A 26 -14.27 -4.13 6.45
CA LEU A 26 -13.39 -4.68 5.43
C LEU A 26 -11.98 -4.14 5.60
N LYS A 27 -11.00 -5.02 5.50
CA LYS A 27 -9.59 -4.65 5.55
C LYS A 27 -8.77 -5.65 4.74
N THR A 28 -7.91 -5.12 3.88
CA THR A 28 -7.01 -5.92 3.05
C THR A 28 -5.58 -5.49 3.30
N ALA A 29 -4.67 -6.44 3.33
CA ALA A 29 -3.24 -6.16 3.43
C ALA A 29 -2.51 -6.82 2.26
N VAL A 30 -1.45 -6.16 1.80
CA VAL A 30 -0.49 -6.77 0.90
C VAL A 30 0.80 -6.92 1.67
N ARG A 31 1.24 -8.18 1.83
CA ARG A 31 2.45 -8.52 2.56
C ARG A 31 3.59 -8.78 1.60
N TYR A 32 4.72 -8.13 1.87
CA TYR A 32 5.97 -8.38 1.20
C TYR A 32 6.97 -8.90 2.24
N HIS A 33 7.44 -10.14 2.07
CA HIS A 33 8.16 -10.88 3.12
C HIS A 33 7.29 -10.96 4.39
N ASP A 34 7.78 -10.46 5.52
CA ASP A 34 7.06 -10.54 6.79
C ASP A 34 6.32 -9.26 7.15
N THR A 35 6.24 -8.29 6.22
CA THR A 35 5.68 -6.98 6.50
C THR A 35 4.45 -6.72 5.64
N ASN A 36 3.36 -6.31 6.28
CA ASN A 36 2.21 -5.78 5.54
C ASN A 36 2.57 -4.37 5.10
N VAL A 37 3.09 -4.26 3.86
CA VAL A 37 3.60 -2.97 3.37
C VAL A 37 2.48 -1.98 3.08
N VAL A 38 1.30 -2.48 2.72
CA VAL A 38 0.09 -1.67 2.55
C VAL A 38 -1.06 -2.39 3.22
N GLU A 39 -1.79 -1.69 4.08
CA GLU A 39 -3.08 -2.14 4.60
C GLU A 39 -4.11 -1.09 4.23
N PHE A 40 -5.26 -1.51 3.76
CA PHE A 40 -6.27 -0.54 3.38
C PHE A 40 -7.67 -1.03 3.71
N THR A 41 -8.52 -0.05 4.01
CA THR A 41 -9.96 -0.23 4.24
C THR A 41 -10.70 0.58 3.17
N PRO A 42 -12.04 0.58 3.14
CA PRO A 42 -12.75 1.50 2.25
C PRO A 42 -12.43 2.98 2.50
N ASN A 43 -11.91 3.32 3.67
CA ASN A 43 -11.73 4.71 4.09
C ASN A 43 -10.28 5.14 4.36
N SER A 44 -9.34 4.21 4.45
CA SER A 44 -7.99 4.56 4.86
C SER A 44 -6.93 3.65 4.27
N VAL A 45 -5.69 4.14 4.28
CA VAL A 45 -4.51 3.41 3.85
C VAL A 45 -3.43 3.56 4.91
N THR A 46 -2.74 2.45 5.24
CA THR A 46 -1.62 2.43 6.18
C THR A 46 -0.40 1.84 5.48
N LEU A 47 0.76 2.47 5.64
CA LEU A 47 2.01 2.05 5.01
C LEU A 47 3.05 1.67 6.06
N ASN A 48 3.78 0.58 5.79
CA ASN A 48 4.91 0.13 6.59
C ASN A 48 5.98 -0.45 5.69
N SER A 49 7.25 -0.17 5.96
CA SER A 49 8.34 -0.81 5.25
C SER A 49 8.95 -1.97 6.03
N GLY A 50 8.60 -2.10 7.32
CA GLY A 50 9.23 -3.07 8.20
C GLY A 50 10.70 -2.77 8.46
N GLY A 51 11.12 -1.53 8.21
CA GLY A 51 12.52 -1.14 8.27
C GLY A 51 13.29 -1.41 6.98
N TRP A 52 12.67 -2.05 5.99
CA TRP A 52 13.31 -2.40 4.71
C TRP A 52 12.97 -1.36 3.66
N ARG A 53 13.67 -0.23 3.70
CA ARG A 53 13.43 0.85 2.72
C ARG A 53 14.23 0.60 1.45
N THR A 54 13.81 -0.40 0.68
CA THR A 54 14.45 -0.81 -0.56
C THR A 54 13.64 -0.38 -1.77
N PRO A 55 14.26 -0.31 -2.98
CA PRO A 55 13.51 -0.04 -4.21
C PRO A 55 12.36 -1.01 -4.43
N THR A 56 12.54 -2.28 -4.09
CA THR A 56 11.48 -3.28 -4.26
C THR A 56 10.29 -3.00 -3.34
N THR A 57 10.53 -2.60 -2.08
CA THR A 57 9.45 -2.26 -1.15
C THR A 57 8.61 -1.10 -1.69
N LYS A 58 9.24 -0.04 -2.18
CA LYS A 58 8.53 1.08 -2.81
C LYS A 58 7.71 0.62 -4.02
N ARG A 59 8.34 -0.19 -4.86
CA ARG A 59 7.67 -0.72 -6.05
C ARG A 59 6.40 -1.48 -5.69
N ARG A 60 6.46 -2.34 -4.67
CA ARG A 60 5.30 -3.08 -4.21
C ARG A 60 4.20 -2.16 -3.69
N MET A 61 4.56 -1.14 -2.92
CA MET A 61 3.59 -0.16 -2.44
C MET A 61 2.89 0.53 -3.61
N ASN A 62 3.65 0.96 -4.61
CA ASN A 62 3.08 1.66 -5.77
C ASN A 62 2.24 0.76 -6.66
N GLU A 63 2.63 -0.51 -6.82
CA GLU A 63 1.82 -1.48 -7.54
C GLU A 63 0.48 -1.73 -6.84
N VAL A 64 0.49 -1.77 -5.51
CA VAL A 64 -0.74 -1.92 -4.72
C VAL A 64 -1.64 -0.70 -4.91
N SER A 65 -1.08 0.50 -4.85
CA SER A 65 -1.83 1.73 -5.07
C SER A 65 -2.49 1.73 -6.45
N ASP A 66 -1.73 1.37 -7.47
CA ASP A 66 -2.23 1.35 -8.84
C ASP A 66 -3.33 0.30 -9.02
N HIS A 67 -3.11 -0.88 -8.47
CA HIS A 67 -4.05 -1.99 -8.65
C HIS A 67 -5.40 -1.73 -7.98
N TYR A 68 -5.38 -1.17 -6.78
CA TYR A 68 -6.59 -0.96 -5.99
C TYR A 68 -7.12 0.48 -6.03
N GLY A 69 -6.50 1.35 -6.80
CA GLY A 69 -6.96 2.74 -6.93
C GLY A 69 -6.84 3.52 -5.63
N LEU A 70 -5.71 3.39 -4.92
CA LEU A 70 -5.53 4.02 -3.62
C LEU A 70 -5.02 5.46 -3.70
N ASN A 71 -4.63 5.91 -4.88
CA ASN A 71 -4.26 7.28 -5.18
C ASN A 71 -3.09 7.83 -4.37
N PHE A 72 -2.09 6.98 -4.11
CA PHE A 72 -0.84 7.44 -3.51
C PHE A 72 0.35 6.96 -4.36
N HIS A 73 1.48 7.61 -4.16
CA HIS A 73 2.75 7.21 -4.78
C HIS A 73 3.89 7.44 -3.80
N VAL A 74 4.77 6.44 -3.63
CA VAL A 74 5.94 6.52 -2.77
C VAL A 74 7.17 6.70 -3.66
N TYR A 75 7.98 7.71 -3.36
CA TYR A 75 9.22 7.95 -4.09
C TYR A 75 10.34 8.33 -3.14
N GLN A 76 11.55 8.35 -3.67
CA GLN A 76 12.74 8.71 -2.90
C GLN A 76 13.40 9.94 -3.52
N GLU A 77 13.78 10.90 -2.67
CA GLU A 77 14.52 12.08 -3.07
C GLU A 77 15.46 12.46 -1.95
N ASP A 78 16.74 12.72 -2.26
CA ASP A 78 17.78 13.06 -1.29
C ASP A 78 17.87 12.04 -0.15
N HIS A 79 17.80 10.74 -0.49
CA HIS A 79 17.84 9.63 0.46
C HIS A 79 16.64 9.53 1.39
N GLU A 80 15.64 10.40 1.23
CA GLU A 80 14.41 10.39 2.01
C GLU A 80 13.26 9.82 1.19
N TRP A 81 12.36 9.09 1.87
CA TRP A 81 11.13 8.61 1.24
C TRP A 81 10.00 9.62 1.46
N TRP A 82 9.22 9.79 0.42
CA TRP A 82 8.09 10.72 0.38
C TRP A 82 6.86 10.02 -0.13
N VAL A 83 5.68 10.46 0.34
CA VAL A 83 4.40 9.95 -0.12
C VAL A 83 3.61 11.11 -0.72
N VAL A 84 3.16 10.94 -1.96
CA VAL A 84 2.26 11.87 -2.61
C VAL A 84 0.86 11.30 -2.57
N LEU A 85 -0.10 12.08 -2.07
CA LEU A 85 -1.51 11.75 -2.15
C LEU A 85 -2.13 12.55 -3.29
N HIS A 86 -2.73 11.85 -4.24
CA HIS A 86 -3.45 12.50 -5.34
C HIS A 86 -4.88 12.71 -4.89
N THR A 87 -5.17 13.91 -4.39
CA THR A 87 -6.53 14.26 -4.00
C THR A 87 -7.34 14.66 -5.24
N ALA A 88 -8.61 15.00 -5.06
CA ALA A 88 -9.47 15.35 -6.20
C ALA A 88 -8.95 16.56 -6.97
N GLN A 89 -9.11 16.53 -8.31
CA GLN A 89 -8.95 17.66 -9.21
C GLN A 89 -7.61 18.41 -9.10
N TYR A 90 -6.53 17.77 -9.51
CA TYR A 90 -5.22 18.41 -9.67
C TYR A 90 -4.54 18.82 -8.38
N VAL A 91 -5.10 18.48 -7.22
CA VAL A 91 -4.49 18.76 -5.93
C VAL A 91 -3.72 17.54 -5.46
N SER A 92 -2.44 17.74 -5.15
CA SER A 92 -1.60 16.69 -4.57
C SER A 92 -1.05 17.20 -3.24
N LYS A 93 -0.89 16.26 -2.29
CA LYS A 93 -0.28 16.56 -1.01
C LYS A 93 0.92 15.64 -0.83
N THR A 94 2.10 16.21 -0.57
CA THR A 94 3.33 15.46 -0.36
C THR A 94 3.68 15.51 1.12
N MET A 95 4.05 14.35 1.68
CA MET A 95 4.44 14.25 3.07
C MET A 95 5.60 13.28 3.23
N PRO A 96 6.43 13.44 4.27
CA PRO A 96 7.48 12.45 4.54
C PRO A 96 6.88 11.09 4.86
N PHE A 97 7.53 10.03 4.39
CA PHE A 97 7.15 8.68 4.78
C PHE A 97 7.50 8.44 6.24
N SER A 98 6.60 7.81 6.97
CA SER A 98 6.87 7.29 8.31
C SER A 98 6.25 5.92 8.47
N GLU A 99 6.86 5.08 9.31
CA GLU A 99 6.33 3.74 9.54
C GLU A 99 4.97 3.80 10.22
N GLY A 100 4.03 3.05 9.67
CA GLY A 100 2.68 3.02 10.21
C GLY A 100 1.84 4.25 9.88
N MET A 101 2.32 5.12 8.98
CA MET A 101 1.54 6.30 8.60
C MET A 101 0.20 5.89 8.01
N LYS A 102 -0.83 6.65 8.36
CA LYS A 102 -2.19 6.37 7.92
C LYS A 102 -2.78 7.63 7.33
N PHE A 103 -3.46 7.48 6.20
CA PHE A 103 -4.09 8.61 5.54
C PHE A 103 -5.43 8.17 4.94
N PRO A 104 -6.34 9.15 4.68
CA PRO A 104 -7.65 8.82 4.09
C PRO A 104 -7.50 8.25 2.69
N ARG A 105 -8.35 7.29 2.37
CA ARG A 105 -8.48 6.78 1.00
C ARG A 105 -9.43 7.71 0.25
N ILE A 106 -8.98 8.16 -0.89
CA ILE A 106 -9.73 9.12 -1.70
C ILE A 106 -10.34 8.43 -2.92
#